data_398350a19d98ad572c9ea7810e66f9e8
#
_entry.id   398350a19d98ad572c9ea7810e66f9e8
#
_cell.length_a   1.000
_cell.length_b   1.000
_cell.length_c   1.000
_cell.angle_alpha   90.00
_cell.angle_beta   90.00
_cell.angle_gamma   90.00
#
_symmetry.space_group_name_H-M   'P 1'
#
loop_
_entity.id
_entity.type
_entity.pdbx_description
1 polymer ?
#
loop_
_entity_poly.entity_id
_entity_poly.type
_entity_poly.pdbx_seq_one_letter_code
_entity_poly.pdbx_strand_id
1 'polypeptide(L)'
;RLNINGVFYNKTTDENGTVRLNIWLLPGNYTITVYNPSNGEENSNKVIVLPKLIAKDMTMDYQAGKNYTVKVVDGQGKALANQTVKININGVIYTKTTDANGIAYLGIRLNPGNYVCTSYWNDSFVSTKIVVNKLTASISILTPTVKKGDYYKVKITDKKSNNPIVNHLVIFVYNGTAYGAYSDNEGIAKIKIGLPAGSYQLITAIQNSNWYQNIQVHSTLKVTA
;
A
#
# COMPACT_ATOMS: atom_id res chain seq x y z
N ARG A 1 -19.10 -15.12 -41.62
CA ARG A 1 -19.64 -14.67 -40.33
C ARG A 1 -18.58 -14.76 -39.27
N LEU A 2 -18.39 -13.71 -38.48
CA LEU A 2 -17.43 -13.71 -37.35
C LEU A 2 -18.20 -13.66 -36.03
N ASN A 3 -17.71 -14.34 -35.04
CA ASN A 3 -18.23 -14.33 -33.66
C ASN A 3 -17.13 -13.88 -32.69
N ILE A 4 -17.42 -12.88 -31.87
CA ILE A 4 -16.53 -12.45 -30.76
C ILE A 4 -17.38 -12.45 -29.49
N ASN A 5 -17.14 -13.38 -28.58
CA ASN A 5 -17.87 -13.52 -27.29
C ASN A 5 -19.41 -13.49 -27.47
N GLY A 6 -19.96 -14.20 -28.47
CA GLY A 6 -21.39 -14.26 -28.73
C GLY A 6 -21.94 -13.12 -29.60
N VAL A 7 -21.17 -12.10 -29.92
CA VAL A 7 -21.56 -11.03 -30.84
C VAL A 7 -21.17 -11.43 -32.26
N PHE A 8 -22.13 -11.39 -33.16
CA PHE A 8 -21.96 -11.83 -34.55
C PHE A 8 -21.82 -10.64 -35.50
N TYR A 9 -20.85 -10.74 -36.43
CA TYR A 9 -20.58 -9.78 -37.47
C TYR A 9 -20.67 -10.47 -38.85
N ASN A 10 -21.54 -10.01 -39.71
CA ASN A 10 -21.60 -10.47 -41.09
C ASN A 10 -20.75 -9.55 -41.96
N LYS A 11 -19.81 -10.11 -42.68
CA LYS A 11 -18.89 -9.42 -43.58
C LYS A 11 -18.74 -10.23 -44.85
N THR A 12 -18.51 -9.54 -45.95
CA THR A 12 -18.20 -10.15 -47.27
C THR A 12 -16.68 -10.06 -47.48
N THR A 13 -16.11 -11.08 -48.05
CA THR A 13 -14.70 -11.08 -48.48
C THR A 13 -14.48 -10.15 -49.66
N ASP A 14 -13.30 -9.59 -49.75
CA ASP A 14 -12.82 -8.90 -50.94
C ASP A 14 -12.48 -9.90 -52.08
N GLU A 15 -11.98 -9.41 -53.21
CA GLU A 15 -11.56 -10.19 -54.36
C GLU A 15 -10.42 -11.19 -54.10
N ASN A 16 -9.65 -10.96 -53.05
CA ASN A 16 -8.59 -11.85 -52.58
C ASN A 16 -9.09 -12.86 -51.54
N GLY A 17 -10.39 -12.96 -51.28
CA GLY A 17 -10.96 -13.83 -50.27
C GLY A 17 -10.74 -13.36 -48.82
N THR A 18 -10.28 -12.12 -48.61
CA THR A 18 -9.95 -11.58 -47.30
C THR A 18 -11.10 -10.79 -46.71
N VAL A 19 -11.37 -10.99 -45.41
CA VAL A 19 -12.33 -10.18 -44.66
C VAL A 19 -11.58 -9.41 -43.53
N ARG A 20 -11.99 -8.16 -43.33
CA ARG A 20 -11.43 -7.30 -42.25
C ARG A 20 -12.54 -6.86 -41.33
N LEU A 21 -12.25 -6.97 -40.00
CA LEU A 21 -13.11 -6.49 -38.94
C LEU A 21 -12.29 -5.62 -38.00
N ASN A 22 -12.64 -4.34 -37.90
CA ASN A 22 -12.07 -3.45 -36.87
C ASN A 22 -12.75 -3.77 -35.56
N ILE A 23 -11.94 -4.07 -34.54
CA ILE A 23 -12.40 -4.43 -33.21
C ILE A 23 -12.05 -3.34 -32.19
N TRP A 24 -13.01 -3.02 -31.32
CA TRP A 24 -12.91 -2.07 -30.22
C TRP A 24 -13.26 -2.82 -28.93
N LEU A 25 -12.30 -3.61 -28.44
CA LEU A 25 -12.47 -4.46 -27.25
C LEU A 25 -11.72 -3.88 -26.07
N LEU A 26 -12.28 -4.04 -24.88
CA LEU A 26 -11.57 -3.76 -23.63
C LEU A 26 -10.40 -4.73 -23.46
N PRO A 27 -9.37 -4.40 -22.62
CA PRO A 27 -8.30 -5.33 -22.32
C PRO A 27 -8.84 -6.67 -21.80
N GLY A 28 -8.35 -7.77 -22.39
CA GLY A 28 -8.82 -9.12 -22.05
C GLY A 28 -8.44 -10.17 -23.09
N ASN A 29 -8.84 -11.40 -22.81
CA ASN A 29 -8.65 -12.54 -23.71
C ASN A 29 -9.97 -12.84 -24.44
N TYR A 30 -9.90 -12.93 -25.76
CA TYR A 30 -11.05 -13.16 -26.62
C TYR A 30 -10.79 -14.33 -27.55
N THR A 31 -11.86 -15.07 -27.90
CA THR A 31 -11.84 -16.03 -28.99
C THR A 31 -12.64 -15.43 -30.15
N ILE A 32 -12.01 -15.33 -31.32
CA ILE A 32 -12.68 -14.95 -32.57
C ILE A 32 -12.89 -16.19 -33.38
N THR A 33 -14.14 -16.52 -33.64
CA THR A 33 -14.53 -17.65 -34.49
C THR A 33 -15.02 -17.14 -35.81
N VAL A 34 -14.49 -17.64 -36.91
CA VAL A 34 -14.90 -17.33 -38.27
C VAL A 34 -15.62 -18.54 -38.81
N TYR A 35 -16.81 -18.32 -39.33
CA TYR A 35 -17.66 -19.32 -39.98
C TYR A 35 -17.88 -18.96 -41.44
N ASN A 36 -17.58 -19.89 -42.32
CA ASN A 36 -17.88 -19.77 -43.74
C ASN A 36 -19.25 -20.45 -44.06
N PRO A 37 -20.30 -19.66 -44.34
CA PRO A 37 -21.63 -20.25 -44.57
C PRO A 37 -21.75 -21.04 -45.88
N SER A 38 -20.79 -20.90 -46.81
CA SER A 38 -20.83 -21.59 -48.11
C SER A 38 -20.45 -23.05 -48.02
N ASN A 39 -19.57 -23.42 -47.09
CA ASN A 39 -19.07 -24.79 -46.97
C ASN A 39 -19.11 -25.34 -45.51
N GLY A 40 -19.57 -24.54 -44.56
CA GLY A 40 -19.70 -24.92 -43.15
C GLY A 40 -18.38 -24.93 -42.35
N GLU A 41 -17.27 -24.52 -42.95
CA GLU A 41 -15.99 -24.47 -42.27
C GLU A 41 -15.98 -23.43 -41.16
N GLU A 42 -15.33 -23.79 -40.03
CA GLU A 42 -15.17 -22.95 -38.86
C GLU A 42 -13.71 -22.93 -38.42
N ASN A 43 -13.19 -21.76 -38.05
CA ASN A 43 -11.86 -21.59 -37.49
C ASN A 43 -11.91 -20.60 -36.34
N SER A 44 -11.18 -20.90 -35.26
CA SER A 44 -11.13 -20.07 -34.06
C SER A 44 -9.72 -19.67 -33.72
N ASN A 45 -9.52 -18.38 -33.40
CA ASN A 45 -8.25 -17.83 -32.98
C ASN A 45 -8.40 -17.07 -31.65
N LYS A 46 -7.37 -17.14 -30.84
CA LYS A 46 -7.27 -16.34 -29.60
C LYS A 46 -6.68 -14.98 -29.89
N VAL A 47 -7.32 -13.94 -29.37
CA VAL A 47 -6.84 -12.55 -29.44
C VAL A 47 -6.71 -12.01 -28.03
N ILE A 48 -5.54 -11.45 -27.73
CA ILE A 48 -5.27 -10.80 -26.43
C ILE A 48 -5.24 -9.30 -26.68
N VAL A 49 -6.17 -8.59 -26.04
CA VAL A 49 -6.16 -7.12 -26.01
C VAL A 49 -5.44 -6.66 -24.76
N LEU A 50 -4.29 -6.03 -24.95
CA LEU A 50 -3.43 -5.57 -23.84
C LEU A 50 -3.93 -4.23 -23.28
N PRO A 51 -3.80 -4.01 -21.96
CA PRO A 51 -4.08 -2.70 -21.36
C PRO A 51 -3.04 -1.68 -21.81
N LYS A 52 -3.48 -0.48 -22.21
CA LYS A 52 -2.59 0.64 -22.56
C LYS A 52 -2.07 1.41 -21.34
N LEU A 53 -2.74 1.28 -20.21
CA LEU A 53 -2.38 1.90 -18.94
C LEU A 53 -2.19 0.80 -17.90
N ILE A 54 -0.99 0.69 -17.36
CA ILE A 54 -0.58 -0.42 -16.50
C ILE A 54 -0.10 0.14 -15.16
N ALA A 55 -0.71 -0.30 -14.07
CA ALA A 55 -0.27 -0.04 -12.71
C ALA A 55 -0.50 -1.28 -11.85
N LYS A 56 0.16 -1.35 -10.70
CA LYS A 56 0.04 -2.48 -9.76
C LYS A 56 -0.28 -1.98 -8.37
N ASP A 57 -0.91 -2.84 -7.58
CA ASP A 57 -1.09 -2.62 -6.15
C ASP A 57 0.26 -2.39 -5.47
N MET A 58 0.25 -1.55 -4.45
CA MET A 58 1.45 -1.16 -3.73
C MET A 58 1.25 -1.33 -2.24
N THR A 59 2.25 -1.92 -1.57
CA THR A 59 2.34 -1.96 -0.11
C THR A 59 3.65 -1.34 0.33
N MET A 60 3.59 -0.48 1.34
CA MET A 60 4.75 0.17 1.93
C MET A 60 4.56 0.43 3.42
N ASP A 61 5.65 0.58 4.16
CA ASP A 61 5.60 1.11 5.51
C ASP A 61 5.47 2.64 5.46
N TYR A 62 4.88 3.21 6.49
CA TYR A 62 4.80 4.67 6.65
C TYR A 62 6.20 5.30 6.51
N GLN A 63 6.30 6.41 5.79
CA GLN A 63 7.55 7.14 5.50
C GLN A 63 8.63 6.34 4.73
N ALA A 64 8.32 5.21 4.11
CA ALA A 64 9.30 4.43 3.34
C ALA A 64 9.79 5.11 2.05
N GLY A 65 9.22 6.24 1.65
CA GLY A 65 9.69 7.03 0.51
C GLY A 65 9.54 6.35 -0.85
N LYS A 66 8.59 5.41 -1.00
CA LYS A 66 8.37 4.70 -2.26
C LYS A 66 7.57 5.53 -3.27
N ASN A 67 7.80 5.24 -4.55
CA ASN A 67 7.04 5.78 -5.66
C ASN A 67 5.98 4.80 -6.14
N TYR A 68 4.76 5.27 -6.33
CA TYR A 68 3.75 4.61 -7.14
C TYR A 68 4.08 4.85 -8.60
N THR A 69 3.92 3.84 -9.46
CA THR A 69 4.29 3.90 -10.87
C THR A 69 3.12 3.53 -11.77
N VAL A 70 3.00 4.28 -12.86
CA VAL A 70 2.02 4.02 -13.92
C VAL A 70 2.75 3.98 -15.24
N LYS A 71 2.58 2.91 -16.01
CA LYS A 71 3.17 2.75 -17.34
C LYS A 71 2.13 2.95 -18.43
N VAL A 72 2.49 3.72 -19.45
CA VAL A 72 1.68 3.95 -20.65
C VAL A 72 2.34 3.28 -21.85
N VAL A 73 1.56 2.52 -22.61
CA VAL A 73 2.01 1.83 -23.81
C VAL A 73 1.02 2.05 -24.96
N ASP A 74 1.48 1.89 -26.20
CA ASP A 74 0.62 1.87 -27.39
C ASP A 74 -0.11 0.52 -27.55
N GLY A 75 -0.84 0.36 -28.66
CA GLY A 75 -1.58 -0.86 -28.96
C GLY A 75 -0.71 -2.09 -29.22
N GLN A 76 0.57 -1.92 -29.45
CA GLN A 76 1.58 -2.98 -29.65
C GLN A 76 2.41 -3.25 -28.38
N GLY A 77 2.13 -2.53 -27.28
CA GLY A 77 2.85 -2.68 -26.02
C GLY A 77 4.16 -1.87 -25.93
N LYS A 78 4.44 -1.01 -26.91
CA LYS A 78 5.61 -0.12 -26.89
C LYS A 78 5.37 1.03 -25.93
N ALA A 79 6.39 1.34 -25.13
CA ALA A 79 6.35 2.43 -24.16
C ALA A 79 6.14 3.80 -24.83
N LEU A 80 5.26 4.62 -24.24
CA LEU A 80 4.98 5.98 -24.70
C LEU A 80 5.55 7.00 -23.72
N ALA A 81 6.59 7.72 -24.14
CA ALA A 81 7.19 8.82 -23.41
C ALA A 81 6.36 10.11 -23.53
N ASN A 82 6.59 11.04 -22.59
CA ASN A 82 5.98 12.37 -22.57
C ASN A 82 4.44 12.38 -22.55
N GLN A 83 3.83 11.31 -22.03
CA GLN A 83 2.38 11.24 -21.86
C GLN A 83 1.96 11.81 -20.52
N THR A 84 0.91 12.62 -20.51
CA THR A 84 0.33 13.18 -19.28
C THR A 84 -0.64 12.18 -18.66
N VAL A 85 -0.32 11.71 -17.44
CA VAL A 85 -1.15 10.80 -16.65
C VAL A 85 -1.73 11.56 -15.46
N LYS A 86 -3.03 11.41 -15.20
CA LYS A 86 -3.70 11.90 -13.99
C LYS A 86 -3.85 10.74 -13.01
N ILE A 87 -3.41 10.94 -11.77
CA ILE A 87 -3.45 9.94 -10.69
C ILE A 87 -4.31 10.50 -9.57
N ASN A 88 -5.44 9.86 -9.28
CA ASN A 88 -6.35 10.25 -8.20
C ASN A 88 -6.17 9.32 -7.00
N ILE A 89 -5.90 9.91 -5.83
CA ILE A 89 -5.89 9.21 -4.54
C ILE A 89 -6.82 9.97 -3.59
N ASN A 90 -7.91 9.34 -3.16
CA ASN A 90 -8.92 9.93 -2.26
C ASN A 90 -9.43 11.32 -2.71
N GLY A 91 -9.66 11.50 -4.00
CA GLY A 91 -10.17 12.77 -4.55
C GLY A 91 -9.08 13.80 -4.89
N VAL A 92 -7.83 13.59 -4.45
CA VAL A 92 -6.71 14.45 -4.84
C VAL A 92 -6.10 13.97 -6.15
N ILE A 93 -6.02 14.87 -7.14
CA ILE A 93 -5.52 14.56 -8.47
C ILE A 93 -4.08 15.09 -8.62
N TYR A 94 -3.19 14.20 -8.99
CA TYR A 94 -1.79 14.47 -9.31
C TYR A 94 -1.57 14.31 -10.81
N THR A 95 -0.98 15.29 -11.48
CA THR A 95 -0.60 15.20 -12.90
C THR A 95 0.88 14.87 -13.00
N LYS A 96 1.21 13.82 -13.74
CA LYS A 96 2.58 13.35 -13.97
C LYS A 96 2.82 13.06 -15.44
N THR A 97 4.08 13.17 -15.89
CA THR A 97 4.48 12.89 -17.26
C THR A 97 5.33 11.62 -17.29
N THR A 98 5.12 10.77 -18.30
CA THR A 98 5.92 9.55 -18.47
C THR A 98 7.32 9.86 -18.98
N ASP A 99 8.30 9.12 -18.47
CA ASP A 99 9.69 9.13 -18.92
C ASP A 99 9.88 8.38 -20.26
N ALA A 100 11.13 8.20 -20.69
CA ALA A 100 11.49 7.48 -21.92
C ALA A 100 11.03 6.01 -21.93
N ASN A 101 10.81 5.40 -20.76
CA ASN A 101 10.31 4.05 -20.58
C ASN A 101 8.77 3.98 -20.49
N GLY A 102 8.09 5.12 -20.70
CA GLY A 102 6.66 5.24 -20.59
C GLY A 102 6.15 5.22 -19.13
N ILE A 103 6.99 5.50 -18.11
CA ILE A 103 6.63 5.39 -16.70
C ILE A 103 6.47 6.77 -16.08
N ALA A 104 5.32 7.01 -15.46
CA ALA A 104 5.05 8.15 -14.59
C ALA A 104 5.21 7.75 -13.12
N TYR A 105 5.83 8.62 -12.31
CA TYR A 105 6.13 8.37 -10.89
C TYR A 105 5.39 9.35 -10.00
N LEU A 106 4.80 8.83 -8.92
CA LEU A 106 4.22 9.64 -7.84
C LEU A 106 4.79 9.19 -6.49
N GLY A 107 5.58 10.05 -5.83
CA GLY A 107 6.07 9.82 -4.47
C GLY A 107 4.92 9.76 -3.47
N ILE A 108 4.81 8.64 -2.74
CA ILE A 108 3.74 8.43 -1.77
C ILE A 108 4.15 8.96 -0.40
N ARG A 109 3.34 9.90 0.13
CA ARG A 109 3.48 10.51 1.46
C ARG A 109 2.15 10.46 2.21
N LEU A 110 1.50 9.31 2.20
CA LEU A 110 0.21 9.09 2.86
C LEU A 110 0.42 8.59 4.29
N ASN A 111 -0.54 8.89 5.16
CA ASN A 111 -0.62 8.30 6.49
C ASN A 111 -0.91 6.79 6.40
N PRO A 112 -0.66 6.01 7.46
CA PRO A 112 -1.07 4.61 7.51
C PRO A 112 -2.54 4.43 7.20
N GLY A 113 -2.85 3.48 6.30
CA GLY A 113 -4.22 3.24 5.83
C GLY A 113 -4.27 2.51 4.50
N ASN A 114 -5.49 2.29 4.02
CA ASN A 114 -5.79 1.68 2.73
C ASN A 114 -6.40 2.73 1.80
N TYR A 115 -5.86 2.85 0.60
CA TYR A 115 -6.24 3.85 -0.36
C TYR A 115 -6.56 3.21 -1.70
N VAL A 116 -7.58 3.73 -2.38
CA VAL A 116 -7.83 3.44 -3.79
C VAL A 116 -7.12 4.50 -4.61
N CYS A 117 -6.32 4.05 -5.56
CA CYS A 117 -5.59 4.90 -6.49
C CYS A 117 -6.10 4.61 -7.90
N THR A 118 -6.67 5.61 -8.57
CA THR A 118 -7.13 5.48 -9.95
C THR A 118 -6.31 6.37 -10.86
N SER A 119 -5.67 5.77 -11.85
CA SER A 119 -4.87 6.47 -12.86
C SER A 119 -5.63 6.55 -14.16
N TYR A 120 -5.51 7.68 -14.84
CA TYR A 120 -6.22 7.98 -16.09
C TYR A 120 -5.23 8.44 -17.15
N TRP A 121 -5.41 7.96 -18.37
CA TRP A 121 -4.73 8.42 -19.57
C TRP A 121 -5.66 8.26 -20.78
N ASN A 122 -5.99 9.38 -21.44
CA ASN A 122 -7.04 9.44 -22.46
C ASN A 122 -8.33 8.76 -21.95
N ASP A 123 -8.90 7.84 -22.72
CA ASP A 123 -10.11 7.08 -22.36
C ASP A 123 -9.84 5.83 -21.52
N SER A 124 -8.57 5.61 -21.11
CA SER A 124 -8.17 4.45 -20.31
C SER A 124 -8.02 4.81 -18.85
N PHE A 125 -8.41 3.90 -17.98
CA PHE A 125 -8.14 4.01 -16.54
C PHE A 125 -7.73 2.65 -15.94
N VAL A 126 -7.03 2.71 -14.82
CA VAL A 126 -6.70 1.54 -14.01
C VAL A 126 -6.80 1.92 -12.53
N SER A 127 -7.48 1.09 -11.76
CA SER A 127 -7.60 1.26 -10.30
C SER A 127 -6.76 0.20 -9.59
N THR A 128 -6.04 0.65 -8.55
CA THR A 128 -5.15 -0.16 -7.73
C THR A 128 -5.31 0.18 -6.27
N LYS A 129 -4.76 -0.65 -5.39
CA LYS A 129 -4.72 -0.42 -3.95
C LYS A 129 -3.33 0.07 -3.53
N ILE A 130 -3.29 1.07 -2.66
CA ILE A 130 -2.09 1.47 -1.94
C ILE A 130 -2.33 1.22 -0.46
N VAL A 131 -1.50 0.35 0.13
CA VAL A 131 -1.53 0.02 1.56
C VAL A 131 -0.31 0.65 2.20
N VAL A 132 -0.53 1.54 3.15
CA VAL A 132 0.53 2.12 3.99
C VAL A 132 0.42 1.51 5.38
N ASN A 133 1.39 0.70 5.76
CA ASN A 133 1.43 0.04 7.04
C ASN A 133 1.88 1.00 8.15
N LYS A 134 1.34 0.80 9.35
CA LYS A 134 1.91 1.40 10.55
C LYS A 134 3.32 0.85 10.81
N LEU A 135 4.18 1.69 11.39
CA LEU A 135 5.50 1.28 11.87
C LEU A 135 5.38 0.36 13.08
N THR A 136 6.43 -0.39 13.36
CA THR A 136 6.55 -1.21 14.58
C THR A 136 7.52 -0.54 15.55
N ALA A 137 7.09 -0.37 16.79
CA ALA A 137 7.95 0.13 17.85
C ALA A 137 8.67 -1.01 18.60
N SER A 138 9.72 -0.65 19.34
CA SER A 138 10.38 -1.48 20.33
C SER A 138 10.31 -0.78 21.68
N ILE A 139 10.08 -1.53 22.76
CA ILE A 139 10.07 -1.03 24.12
C ILE A 139 11.19 -1.73 24.90
N SER A 140 12.16 -0.98 25.41
CA SER A 140 13.26 -1.47 26.23
C SER A 140 13.15 -0.93 27.64
N ILE A 141 13.23 -1.80 28.64
CA ILE A 141 13.19 -1.41 30.05
C ILE A 141 14.58 -0.96 30.47
N LEU A 142 14.69 0.27 30.97
CA LEU A 142 15.98 0.83 31.42
C LEU A 142 16.21 0.64 32.90
N THR A 143 15.16 0.64 33.74
CA THR A 143 15.27 0.56 35.19
C THR A 143 14.36 -0.54 35.75
N PRO A 144 14.72 -1.84 35.62
CA PRO A 144 13.92 -2.94 36.16
C PRO A 144 13.89 -2.98 37.70
N THR A 145 14.81 -2.28 38.36
CA THR A 145 14.85 -2.09 39.79
C THR A 145 14.93 -0.60 40.11
N VAL A 146 14.10 -0.12 41.03
CA VAL A 146 14.07 1.29 41.47
C VAL A 146 13.92 1.37 43.01
N LYS A 147 14.35 2.49 43.60
CA LYS A 147 13.96 2.83 44.97
C LYS A 147 12.59 3.47 45.01
N LYS A 148 11.89 3.35 46.14
CA LYS A 148 10.65 4.09 46.38
C LYS A 148 10.88 5.59 46.17
N GLY A 149 10.07 6.22 45.32
CA GLY A 149 10.21 7.64 44.96
C GLY A 149 11.01 7.90 43.70
N ASP A 150 11.75 6.92 43.18
CA ASP A 150 12.51 7.03 41.94
C ASP A 150 11.62 6.76 40.71
N TYR A 151 12.22 6.87 39.52
CA TYR A 151 11.50 6.71 38.24
C TYR A 151 11.77 5.34 37.62
N TYR A 152 10.69 4.64 37.29
CA TYR A 152 10.74 3.56 36.30
C TYR A 152 10.82 4.17 34.91
N LYS A 153 11.80 3.76 34.12
CA LYS A 153 12.12 4.31 32.80
C LYS A 153 12.10 3.23 31.75
N VAL A 154 11.52 3.55 30.61
CA VAL A 154 11.59 2.74 29.39
C VAL A 154 12.05 3.59 28.23
N LYS A 155 12.71 2.97 27.24
CA LYS A 155 13.06 3.60 25.98
C LYS A 155 12.20 2.99 24.88
N ILE A 156 11.59 3.84 24.05
CA ILE A 156 10.84 3.44 22.86
C ILE A 156 11.58 3.87 21.62
N THR A 157 11.75 2.94 20.68
CA THR A 157 12.42 3.19 19.39
C THR A 157 11.61 2.60 18.25
N ASP A 158 11.78 3.16 17.07
CA ASP A 158 11.33 2.49 15.85
C ASP A 158 12.13 1.20 15.64
N LYS A 159 11.45 0.08 15.46
CA LYS A 159 12.10 -1.24 15.42
C LYS A 159 13.05 -1.41 14.24
N LYS A 160 12.80 -0.70 13.13
CA LYS A 160 13.56 -0.85 11.88
C LYS A 160 14.77 0.07 11.83
N SER A 161 14.56 1.36 12.17
CA SER A 161 15.61 2.38 12.11
C SER A 161 16.39 2.51 13.41
N ASN A 162 15.87 1.97 14.51
CA ASN A 162 16.37 2.14 15.89
C ASN A 162 16.36 3.61 16.36
N ASN A 163 15.70 4.51 15.62
CA ASN A 163 15.58 5.90 16.03
C ASN A 163 14.64 6.03 17.23
N PRO A 164 14.91 6.99 18.16
CA PRO A 164 14.01 7.27 19.28
C PRO A 164 12.64 7.73 18.76
N ILE A 165 11.58 7.24 19.39
CA ILE A 165 10.22 7.72 19.17
C ILE A 165 9.97 8.84 20.18
N VAL A 166 9.86 10.06 19.68
CA VAL A 166 9.79 11.29 20.48
C VAL A 166 8.35 11.75 20.65
N ASN A 167 8.03 12.35 21.79
CA ASN A 167 6.73 12.92 22.13
C ASN A 167 5.56 11.95 21.85
N HIS A 168 5.74 10.69 22.26
CA HIS A 168 4.74 9.64 22.08
C HIS A 168 4.24 9.15 23.44
N LEU A 169 2.91 8.98 23.56
CA LEU A 169 2.30 8.50 24.81
C LEU A 169 2.64 7.03 25.04
N VAL A 170 3.24 6.73 26.17
CA VAL A 170 3.49 5.40 26.68
C VAL A 170 2.59 5.16 27.88
N ILE A 171 1.89 4.05 27.90
CA ILE A 171 0.99 3.64 28.96
C ILE A 171 1.68 2.59 29.82
N PHE A 172 1.63 2.79 31.13
CA PHE A 172 2.14 1.87 32.14
C PHE A 172 0.96 1.39 32.99
N VAL A 173 0.80 0.08 33.14
CA VAL A 173 -0.28 -0.50 33.95
C VAL A 173 0.31 -1.35 35.04
N TYR A 174 -0.01 -1.06 36.31
CA TYR A 174 0.29 -1.91 37.44
C TYR A 174 -0.83 -1.81 38.51
N ASN A 175 -1.09 -2.90 39.20
CA ASN A 175 -2.20 -3.01 40.16
C ASN A 175 -3.55 -2.54 39.58
N GLY A 176 -3.83 -2.81 38.30
CA GLY A 176 -5.06 -2.43 37.63
C GLY A 176 -5.19 -0.93 37.29
N THR A 177 -4.20 -0.11 37.64
CA THR A 177 -4.21 1.33 37.35
C THR A 177 -3.28 1.66 36.17
N ALA A 178 -3.77 2.48 35.25
CA ALA A 178 -3.01 2.95 34.10
C ALA A 178 -2.43 4.35 34.33
N TYR A 179 -1.17 4.53 33.97
CA TYR A 179 -0.42 5.78 34.03
C TYR A 179 0.11 6.11 32.65
N GLY A 180 0.06 7.37 32.22
CA GLY A 180 0.60 7.81 30.94
C GLY A 180 1.78 8.73 31.13
N ALA A 181 2.81 8.58 30.27
CA ALA A 181 3.91 9.53 30.15
C ALA A 181 4.33 9.66 28.68
N TYR A 182 4.69 10.88 28.28
CA TYR A 182 5.25 11.10 26.96
C TYR A 182 6.75 10.84 26.93
N SER A 183 7.23 10.25 25.86
CA SER A 183 8.67 10.07 25.64
C SER A 183 9.35 11.40 25.32
N ASP A 184 10.57 11.56 25.82
CA ASP A 184 11.43 12.72 25.57
C ASP A 184 12.21 12.58 24.23
N ASN A 185 13.15 13.51 23.98
CA ASN A 185 13.97 13.53 22.76
C ASN A 185 14.87 12.31 22.57
N GLU A 186 15.12 11.55 23.64
CA GLU A 186 15.89 10.29 23.60
C GLU A 186 14.96 9.06 23.47
N GLY A 187 13.65 9.27 23.39
CA GLY A 187 12.64 8.24 23.37
C GLY A 187 12.35 7.64 24.75
N ILE A 188 12.72 8.33 25.85
CA ILE A 188 12.54 7.82 27.21
C ILE A 188 11.24 8.33 27.80
N ALA A 189 10.36 7.40 28.20
CA ALA A 189 9.19 7.67 29.01
C ALA A 189 9.41 7.17 30.44
N LYS A 190 8.93 7.93 31.44
CA LYS A 190 9.17 7.63 32.85
C LYS A 190 7.96 7.91 33.74
N ILE A 191 7.73 7.07 34.74
CA ILE A 191 6.74 7.28 35.79
C ILE A 191 7.40 7.19 37.17
N LYS A 192 6.94 8.01 38.08
CA LYS A 192 7.42 8.00 39.49
C LYS A 192 6.78 6.83 40.22
N ILE A 193 7.58 6.02 40.93
CA ILE A 193 7.12 4.85 41.66
C ILE A 193 6.97 5.18 43.15
N GLY A 194 5.69 5.19 43.61
CA GLY A 194 5.36 5.39 45.04
C GLY A 194 5.11 4.09 45.81
N LEU A 195 5.32 2.93 45.17
CA LEU A 195 5.01 1.62 45.75
C LEU A 195 5.96 1.26 46.91
N PRO A 196 5.52 0.50 47.94
CA PRO A 196 6.39 -0.12 48.90
C PRO A 196 7.41 -1.05 48.29
N ALA A 197 8.47 -1.40 49.07
CA ALA A 197 9.41 -2.42 48.62
C ALA A 197 8.71 -3.75 48.31
N GLY A 198 9.04 -4.34 47.16
CA GLY A 198 8.36 -5.54 46.65
C GLY A 198 8.60 -5.78 45.16
N SER A 199 7.96 -6.80 44.64
CA SER A 199 7.97 -7.14 43.20
C SER A 199 6.58 -6.96 42.60
N TYR A 200 6.49 -6.24 41.51
CA TYR A 200 5.23 -5.86 40.88
C TYR A 200 5.24 -6.22 39.37
N GLN A 201 4.12 -6.77 38.88
CA GLN A 201 3.95 -6.98 37.45
C GLN A 201 3.55 -5.66 36.78
N LEU A 202 4.27 -5.30 35.73
CA LEU A 202 4.08 -4.07 35.00
C LEU A 202 3.83 -4.40 33.52
N ILE A 203 2.84 -3.74 32.93
CA ILE A 203 2.63 -3.73 31.50
C ILE A 203 3.01 -2.34 30.99
N THR A 204 3.89 -2.29 30.00
CA THR A 204 4.22 -1.06 29.28
C THR A 204 3.74 -1.17 27.86
N ALA A 205 2.99 -0.20 27.37
CA ALA A 205 2.35 -0.29 26.07
C ALA A 205 2.39 1.03 25.26
N ILE A 206 2.43 0.88 23.95
CA ILE A 206 2.07 1.89 22.96
C ILE A 206 0.74 1.45 22.37
N GLN A 207 -0.30 2.27 22.50
CA GLN A 207 -1.63 1.96 22.01
C GLN A 207 -2.25 3.16 21.30
N ASN A 208 -3.20 2.88 20.41
CA ASN A 208 -4.00 3.90 19.69
C ASN A 208 -3.15 4.94 18.92
N SER A 209 -1.95 4.57 18.53
CA SER A 209 -1.10 5.42 17.69
C SER A 209 -1.60 5.44 16.25
N ASN A 210 -1.57 6.62 15.61
CA ASN A 210 -1.85 6.74 14.19
C ASN A 210 -0.73 6.16 13.32
N TRP A 211 0.51 6.11 13.83
CA TRP A 211 1.71 5.78 13.07
C TRP A 211 2.36 4.46 13.46
N TYR A 212 2.14 3.99 14.69
CA TYR A 212 2.72 2.76 15.22
C TYR A 212 1.66 1.71 15.49
N GLN A 213 2.01 0.45 15.31
CA GLN A 213 1.18 -0.68 15.73
C GLN A 213 1.08 -0.70 17.25
N ASN A 214 -0.04 -1.23 17.77
CA ASN A 214 -0.15 -1.48 19.21
C ASN A 214 0.88 -2.52 19.62
N ILE A 215 1.62 -2.23 20.68
CA ILE A 215 2.63 -3.11 21.27
C ILE A 215 2.57 -3.01 22.77
N GLN A 216 2.81 -4.12 23.45
CA GLN A 216 2.97 -4.16 24.91
C GLN A 216 4.08 -5.11 25.32
N VAL A 217 4.70 -4.79 26.44
CA VAL A 217 5.73 -5.60 27.09
C VAL A 217 5.35 -5.81 28.54
N HIS A 218 5.40 -7.06 28.99
CA HIS A 218 5.23 -7.45 30.39
C HIS A 218 6.60 -7.51 31.06
N SER A 219 6.70 -6.98 32.26
CA SER A 219 7.93 -6.96 33.02
C SER A 219 7.69 -7.06 34.52
N THR A 220 8.70 -7.45 35.25
CA THR A 220 8.71 -7.40 36.72
C THR A 220 9.50 -6.19 37.17
N LEU A 221 8.86 -5.27 37.90
CA LEU A 221 9.50 -4.15 38.58
C LEU A 221 9.83 -4.54 40.00
N LYS A 222 11.12 -4.43 40.41
CA LYS A 222 11.56 -4.58 41.78
C LYS A 222 11.70 -3.21 42.44
N VAL A 223 10.95 -2.98 43.51
CA VAL A 223 11.06 -1.76 44.31
C VAL A 223 11.87 -2.09 45.60
N THR A 224 12.89 -1.29 45.84
CA THR A 224 13.70 -1.39 47.07
C THR A 224 13.39 -0.24 48.05
N ALA A 225 13.79 -0.41 49.27
CA ALA A 225 13.65 0.62 50.29
C ALA A 225 14.54 1.85 49.99
#